data_1582b4515e8bc1883bf09bdf4312ce47
#
_entry.id   1582b4515e8bc1883bf09bdf4312ce47
#
_cell.length_a   1.000
_cell.length_b   1.000
_cell.length_c   1.000
_cell.angle_alpha   90.00
_cell.angle_beta   90.00
_cell.angle_gamma   90.00
#
_symmetry.space_group_name_H-M   'P 1'
#
loop_
_entity.id
_entity.type
_entity.pdbx_description
1 polymer ?
#
loop_
_entity_poly.entity_id
_entity_poly.type
_entity_poly.pdbx_seq_one_letter_code
_entity_poly.pdbx_strand_id
1 'polypeptide(L)'
;MKGMCLMDVNMLLKQLTVEERAALVAGTDFWYTNPVPRLGIPALSVSDGPHGLRKQLGEADNGIATSEPATAFPTAAATASGWNPENLRHIGEAIARECRHYGVHVLLGPGVNIKRNPLCGRNFEYFSEDPYLSSEMAIAEIEGVQSQGVGVSVKHYALNNSENFRFMGNSVASEKTMRAIYLKVFERIVKQARPATLMCAYNRINGVYCAENKWLLTDVLRKEWGFDGLVMTDWGAVKNRVTGLQAGLDLEMPGDTAICRKQIIDGIADGTLAMEELDKAVRNVLNLIDRTYQETDSTPVDFDAHHALAAEIAADCAVLMKNDGALPLKPSDRLHICGEMFEHMRYQGAGSSMINPARLTTPKDAFEARGTANGRSRRTCAPSNGRTSSRRIRRCPPPIQASCWA
;
A
#
# COMPACT_ATOMS: atom_id res chain seq x y z
N MET A 1 13.07 -11.77 25.41
CA MET A 1 12.00 -10.76 25.28
C MET A 1 11.94 -9.96 26.55
N LYS A 2 12.54 -8.76 26.59
CA LYS A 2 12.31 -7.81 27.67
C LYS A 2 10.93 -7.20 27.39
N GLY A 3 9.97 -7.39 28.29
CA GLY A 3 8.64 -6.83 28.16
C GLY A 3 8.73 -5.30 28.02
N MET A 4 8.29 -4.80 26.86
CA MET A 4 8.03 -3.37 26.68
C MET A 4 7.01 -2.98 27.74
N CYS A 5 7.33 -1.97 28.53
CA CYS A 5 6.41 -1.44 29.52
C CYS A 5 5.22 -0.86 28.75
N LEU A 6 4.05 -1.47 28.87
CA LEU A 6 2.82 -0.95 28.26
C LEU A 6 2.69 0.54 28.61
N MET A 7 2.53 1.40 27.61
CA MET A 7 2.37 2.82 27.85
C MET A 7 1.06 3.09 28.59
N ASP A 8 1.12 3.76 29.75
CA ASP A 8 -0.11 4.24 30.37
C ASP A 8 -0.65 5.43 29.58
N VAL A 9 -1.43 5.12 28.55
CA VAL A 9 -2.03 6.10 27.64
C VAL A 9 -2.88 7.13 28.39
N ASN A 10 -3.56 6.74 29.49
CA ASN A 10 -4.37 7.67 30.30
C ASN A 10 -3.49 8.65 31.07
N MET A 11 -2.36 8.19 31.58
CA MET A 11 -1.39 9.06 32.26
C MET A 11 -0.74 10.02 31.26
N LEU A 12 -0.33 9.55 30.10
CA LEU A 12 0.27 10.37 29.04
C LEU A 12 -0.69 11.47 28.57
N LEU A 13 -1.95 11.14 28.32
CA LEU A 13 -2.98 12.12 27.94
C LEU A 13 -3.12 13.26 28.94
N LYS A 14 -2.99 13.00 30.24
CA LYS A 14 -3.07 14.05 31.27
C LYS A 14 -1.86 14.99 31.28
N GLN A 15 -0.72 14.55 30.73
CA GLN A 15 0.53 15.32 30.75
C GLN A 15 0.79 16.07 29.43
N LEU A 16 0.14 15.70 28.35
CA LEU A 16 0.28 16.34 27.04
C LEU A 16 -0.34 17.76 27.05
N THR A 17 0.38 18.72 26.48
CA THR A 17 -0.17 20.05 26.16
C THR A 17 -1.07 19.99 24.93
N VAL A 18 -1.82 21.05 24.63
CA VAL A 18 -2.65 21.12 23.42
C VAL A 18 -1.78 21.08 22.16
N GLU A 19 -0.64 21.77 22.18
CA GLU A 19 0.31 21.82 21.08
C GLU A 19 0.91 20.43 20.78
N GLU A 20 1.23 19.68 21.84
CA GLU A 20 1.77 18.32 21.69
C GLU A 20 0.71 17.33 21.17
N ARG A 21 -0.54 17.47 21.66
CA ARG A 21 -1.66 16.70 21.10
C ARG A 21 -1.87 17.00 19.62
N ALA A 22 -1.88 18.28 19.26
CA ALA A 22 -2.01 18.71 17.87
C ALA A 22 -0.84 18.21 17.01
N ALA A 23 0.36 18.13 17.58
CA ALA A 23 1.51 17.55 16.89
C ALA A 23 1.39 16.04 16.70
N LEU A 24 0.98 15.29 17.71
CA LEU A 24 0.87 13.82 17.65
C LEU A 24 -0.12 13.32 16.59
N VAL A 25 -1.14 14.10 16.26
CA VAL A 25 -2.14 13.74 15.23
C VAL A 25 -1.76 14.22 13.83
N ALA A 26 -0.49 14.59 13.61
CA ALA A 26 0.09 14.96 12.32
C ALA A 26 1.47 14.32 12.16
N GLY A 27 1.91 14.11 10.90
CA GLY A 27 3.27 13.70 10.61
C GLY A 27 4.27 14.81 10.94
N THR A 28 5.53 14.44 11.24
CA THR A 28 6.63 15.41 11.37
C THR A 28 7.28 15.71 10.03
N ASP A 29 7.28 14.71 9.15
CA ASP A 29 7.79 14.76 7.79
C ASP A 29 6.95 13.84 6.89
N PHE A 30 7.53 13.39 5.78
CA PHE A 30 6.84 12.56 4.81
C PHE A 30 6.55 11.13 5.33
N TRP A 31 7.36 10.60 6.28
CA TRP A 31 7.32 9.18 6.68
C TRP A 31 7.26 8.93 8.18
N TYR A 32 7.32 9.97 9.02
CA TYR A 32 7.37 9.80 10.46
C TYR A 32 6.24 10.56 11.16
N THR A 33 5.74 9.98 12.26
CA THR A 33 4.88 10.70 13.22
C THR A 33 5.70 11.61 14.11
N ASN A 34 5.05 12.60 14.76
CA ASN A 34 5.74 13.47 15.70
C ASN A 34 6.04 12.74 17.02
N PRO A 35 7.28 12.80 17.54
CA PRO A 35 7.61 12.33 18.87
C PRO A 35 7.29 13.38 19.94
N VAL A 36 7.19 12.92 21.19
CA VAL A 36 7.19 13.81 22.38
C VAL A 36 8.28 13.33 23.35
N PRO A 37 9.56 13.74 23.14
CA PRO A 37 10.71 13.18 23.85
C PRO A 37 10.63 13.34 25.38
N ARG A 38 10.08 14.44 25.87
CA ARG A 38 9.95 14.68 27.33
C ARG A 38 9.04 13.66 28.04
N LEU A 39 8.17 12.99 27.31
CA LEU A 39 7.27 11.94 27.79
C LEU A 39 7.68 10.54 27.32
N GLY A 40 8.82 10.41 26.64
CA GLY A 40 9.30 9.14 26.10
C GLY A 40 8.44 8.60 24.95
N ILE A 41 7.64 9.44 24.28
CA ILE A 41 6.83 9.03 23.14
C ILE A 41 7.70 9.07 21.88
N PRO A 42 7.99 7.91 21.24
CA PRO A 42 8.81 7.85 20.03
C PRO A 42 8.03 8.24 18.78
N ALA A 43 8.76 8.53 17.69
CA ALA A 43 8.18 8.60 16.35
C ALA A 43 7.98 7.20 15.78
N LEU A 44 6.88 6.98 15.06
CA LEU A 44 6.70 5.80 14.21
C LEU A 44 7.14 6.10 12.79
N SER A 45 7.86 5.15 12.18
CA SER A 45 8.13 5.15 10.74
C SER A 45 7.04 4.39 10.00
N VAL A 46 6.50 4.99 8.95
CA VAL A 46 5.59 4.35 8.01
C VAL A 46 6.26 4.28 6.63
N SER A 47 5.92 3.30 5.81
CA SER A 47 6.52 3.16 4.48
C SER A 47 5.57 2.49 3.50
N ASP A 48 5.63 2.93 2.24
CA ASP A 48 4.95 2.23 1.15
C ASP A 48 5.47 0.80 0.96
N GLY A 49 4.63 -0.05 0.36
CA GLY A 49 5.05 -1.38 0.00
C GLY A 49 3.95 -2.43 -0.06
N PRO A 50 2.90 -2.29 -0.92
CA PRO A 50 1.82 -3.27 -0.99
C PRO A 50 2.25 -4.63 -1.57
N HIS A 51 3.38 -4.73 -2.24
CA HIS A 51 3.95 -5.98 -2.75
C HIS A 51 5.48 -6.06 -2.60
N GLY A 52 6.02 -5.34 -1.62
CA GLY A 52 7.43 -5.25 -1.26
C GLY A 52 7.75 -3.90 -0.66
N LEU A 53 8.62 -3.87 0.32
CA LEU A 53 8.93 -2.65 1.06
C LEU A 53 9.56 -1.58 0.16
N ARG A 54 9.12 -0.33 0.32
CA ARG A 54 9.72 0.83 -0.32
C ARG A 54 10.16 1.87 0.71
N LYS A 55 11.19 1.54 1.48
CA LYS A 55 11.81 2.46 2.45
C LYS A 55 12.65 3.48 1.71
N GLN A 56 12.25 4.75 1.71
CA GLN A 56 12.97 5.83 1.06
C GLN A 56 14.32 6.09 1.71
N LEU A 57 15.34 6.38 0.89
CA LEU A 57 16.67 6.84 1.30
C LEU A 57 16.69 8.36 1.41
N GLY A 58 17.21 8.88 2.52
CA GLY A 58 17.43 10.32 2.74
C GLY A 58 16.19 11.10 3.14
N GLU A 59 16.41 12.38 3.44
CA GLU A 59 15.38 13.33 3.79
C GLU A 59 14.73 13.88 2.52
N ALA A 60 13.40 13.97 2.51
CA ALA A 60 12.63 14.80 1.61
C ALA A 60 12.88 14.69 0.09
N ASP A 61 12.47 13.63 -0.51
CA ASP A 61 11.90 13.77 -1.83
C ASP A 61 10.46 13.23 -1.78
N ASN A 62 9.59 13.84 -2.48
CA ASN A 62 8.13 13.59 -2.52
C ASN A 62 7.72 12.10 -2.76
N GLY A 63 8.44 11.15 -2.17
CA GLY A 63 8.17 9.72 -2.24
C GLY A 63 8.53 9.06 -3.58
N ILE A 64 9.35 9.68 -4.43
CA ILE A 64 9.65 9.18 -5.78
C ILE A 64 11.11 8.72 -5.92
N ALA A 65 12.01 9.15 -5.03
CA ALA A 65 13.42 8.84 -5.13
C ALA A 65 13.81 7.41 -4.74
N THR A 66 15.12 7.21 -4.71
CA THR A 66 15.76 5.94 -4.37
C THR A 66 15.28 5.41 -3.02
N SER A 67 15.03 4.11 -2.98
CA SER A 67 14.66 3.40 -1.76
C SER A 67 15.72 2.34 -1.42
N GLU A 68 15.68 1.87 -0.17
CA GLU A 68 16.48 0.72 0.26
C GLU A 68 16.21 -0.49 -0.63
N PRO A 69 17.20 -1.37 -0.83
CA PRO A 69 16.97 -2.63 -1.51
C PRO A 69 15.93 -3.48 -0.78
N ALA A 70 14.97 -4.04 -1.51
CA ALA A 70 13.92 -4.87 -0.96
C ALA A 70 13.52 -5.98 -1.92
N THR A 71 12.72 -6.93 -1.46
CA THR A 71 12.19 -7.97 -2.34
C THR A 71 10.97 -7.46 -3.11
N ALA A 72 11.01 -7.55 -4.44
CA ALA A 72 9.85 -7.30 -5.29
C ALA A 72 9.05 -8.59 -5.44
N PHE A 73 8.00 -8.76 -4.66
CA PHE A 73 7.04 -9.87 -4.80
C PHE A 73 6.11 -9.64 -6.00
N PRO A 74 5.45 -10.69 -6.51
CA PRO A 74 4.41 -10.52 -7.53
C PRO A 74 3.34 -9.53 -7.06
N THR A 75 2.87 -8.68 -7.98
CA THR A 75 1.85 -7.68 -7.65
C THR A 75 0.54 -8.32 -7.22
N ALA A 76 -0.32 -7.59 -6.50
CA ALA A 76 -1.60 -8.09 -6.03
C ALA A 76 -2.48 -8.66 -7.16
N ALA A 77 -2.38 -8.10 -8.36
CA ALA A 77 -3.08 -8.64 -9.54
C ALA A 77 -2.62 -10.06 -9.91
N ALA A 78 -1.34 -10.36 -9.74
CA ALA A 78 -0.79 -11.70 -10.00
C ALA A 78 -1.12 -12.65 -8.84
N THR A 79 -0.85 -12.26 -7.60
CA THR A 79 -1.07 -13.14 -6.43
C THR A 79 -2.53 -13.53 -6.27
N ALA A 80 -3.48 -12.62 -6.56
CA ALA A 80 -4.89 -12.94 -6.54
C ALA A 80 -5.33 -13.96 -7.62
N SER A 81 -4.58 -14.09 -8.71
CA SER A 81 -4.88 -15.08 -9.75
C SER A 81 -4.61 -16.51 -9.30
N GLY A 82 -3.72 -16.72 -8.35
CA GLY A 82 -3.42 -18.04 -7.77
C GLY A 82 -4.46 -18.55 -6.78
N TRP A 83 -5.33 -17.69 -6.26
CA TRP A 83 -6.35 -18.01 -5.25
C TRP A 83 -5.81 -18.74 -4.01
N ASN A 84 -4.55 -18.51 -3.69
CA ASN A 84 -3.86 -19.13 -2.56
C ASN A 84 -3.54 -18.09 -1.47
N PRO A 85 -4.36 -17.95 -0.42
CA PRO A 85 -4.10 -17.00 0.65
C PRO A 85 -2.79 -17.25 1.41
N GLU A 86 -2.31 -18.51 1.46
CA GLU A 86 -1.06 -18.82 2.17
C GLU A 86 0.15 -18.15 1.51
N ASN A 87 0.14 -17.96 0.20
CA ASN A 87 1.17 -17.19 -0.50
C ASN A 87 1.23 -15.74 0.04
N LEU A 88 0.08 -15.13 0.32
CA LEU A 88 0.00 -13.78 0.85
C LEU A 88 0.47 -13.71 2.31
N ARG A 89 0.21 -14.75 3.11
CA ARG A 89 0.74 -14.86 4.48
C ARG A 89 2.27 -14.87 4.45
N HIS A 90 2.88 -15.70 3.62
CA HIS A 90 4.33 -15.78 3.48
C HIS A 90 4.94 -14.47 2.94
N ILE A 91 4.29 -13.81 1.96
CA ILE A 91 4.69 -12.48 1.49
C ILE A 91 4.66 -11.48 2.66
N GLY A 92 3.58 -11.45 3.42
CA GLY A 92 3.42 -10.56 4.56
C GLY A 92 4.51 -10.76 5.62
N GLU A 93 4.82 -12.00 5.96
CA GLU A 93 5.91 -12.34 6.90
C GLU A 93 7.28 -11.88 6.38
N ALA A 94 7.56 -12.08 5.09
CA ALA A 94 8.83 -11.69 4.48
C ALA A 94 8.98 -10.17 4.44
N ILE A 95 7.96 -9.43 3.97
CA ILE A 95 7.98 -7.96 3.95
C ILE A 95 8.13 -7.40 5.38
N ALA A 96 7.47 -8.00 6.36
CA ALA A 96 7.58 -7.53 7.75
C ALA A 96 8.99 -7.72 8.33
N ARG A 97 9.72 -8.77 7.96
CA ARG A 97 11.15 -8.92 8.32
C ARG A 97 12.00 -7.81 7.72
N GLU A 98 11.76 -7.44 6.46
CA GLU A 98 12.41 -6.30 5.82
C GLU A 98 12.03 -4.98 6.50
N CYS A 99 10.76 -4.79 6.87
CA CYS A 99 10.30 -3.64 7.65
C CYS A 99 11.07 -3.51 8.98
N ARG A 100 11.18 -4.59 9.75
CA ARG A 100 11.89 -4.59 11.02
C ARG A 100 13.38 -4.28 10.86
N HIS A 101 14.00 -4.84 9.82
CA HIS A 101 15.41 -4.57 9.49
C HIS A 101 15.67 -3.09 9.21
N TYR A 102 14.76 -2.42 8.51
CA TYR A 102 14.86 -1.01 8.17
C TYR A 102 14.16 -0.06 9.17
N GLY A 103 13.69 -0.56 10.30
CA GLY A 103 13.03 0.25 11.33
C GLY A 103 11.69 0.85 10.89
N VAL A 104 10.93 0.14 10.05
CA VAL A 104 9.57 0.51 9.64
C VAL A 104 8.55 -0.16 10.54
N HIS A 105 7.67 0.64 11.13
CA HIS A 105 6.68 0.19 12.12
C HIS A 105 5.30 -0.10 11.52
N VAL A 106 4.95 0.60 10.42
CA VAL A 106 3.68 0.41 9.71
C VAL A 106 3.92 0.34 8.21
N LEU A 107 3.50 -0.76 7.60
CA LEU A 107 3.49 -0.95 6.15
C LEU A 107 2.20 -0.36 5.56
N LEU A 108 2.31 0.51 4.53
CA LEU A 108 1.17 1.13 3.86
C LEU A 108 0.60 0.21 2.77
N GLY A 109 -0.07 -0.80 3.21
CA GLY A 109 -0.70 -1.86 2.41
C GLY A 109 -1.50 -2.82 3.30
N PRO A 110 -2.18 -3.79 2.68
CA PRO A 110 -2.44 -3.94 1.24
C PRO A 110 -3.42 -2.95 0.65
N GLY A 111 -3.37 -2.80 -0.68
CA GLY A 111 -4.39 -2.09 -1.45
C GLY A 111 -5.55 -3.03 -1.80
N VAL A 112 -6.80 -2.62 -1.49
CA VAL A 112 -7.95 -3.54 -1.59
C VAL A 112 -9.16 -2.95 -2.35
N ASN A 113 -8.98 -1.86 -3.07
CA ASN A 113 -10.09 -1.31 -3.85
C ASN A 113 -10.51 -2.25 -4.98
N ILE A 114 -11.81 -2.27 -5.26
CA ILE A 114 -12.40 -3.15 -6.27
C ILE A 114 -11.98 -2.73 -7.68
N LYS A 115 -11.51 -3.66 -8.50
CA LYS A 115 -11.13 -3.46 -9.91
C LYS A 115 -12.36 -3.31 -10.79
N ARG A 116 -13.05 -2.17 -10.67
CA ARG A 116 -14.26 -1.90 -11.44
C ARG A 116 -13.98 -1.62 -12.91
N ASN A 117 -12.90 -0.89 -13.19
CA ASN A 117 -12.52 -0.47 -14.53
C ASN A 117 -11.11 -0.96 -14.83
N PRO A 118 -10.88 -1.72 -15.94
CA PRO A 118 -9.56 -2.21 -16.30
C PRO A 118 -8.54 -1.10 -16.59
N LEU A 119 -9.00 0.12 -16.88
CA LEU A 119 -8.14 1.29 -17.14
C LEU A 119 -7.73 2.05 -15.87
N CYS A 120 -8.14 1.62 -14.68
CA CYS A 120 -7.68 2.24 -13.43
C CYS A 120 -6.18 2.02 -13.26
N GLY A 121 -5.41 3.11 -13.12
CA GLY A 121 -3.95 3.09 -13.09
C GLY A 121 -3.34 2.33 -11.90
N ARG A 122 -4.12 2.07 -10.84
CA ARG A 122 -3.68 1.36 -9.63
C ARG A 122 -4.15 -0.09 -9.54
N ASN A 123 -4.73 -0.65 -10.61
CA ASN A 123 -5.20 -2.04 -10.62
C ASN A 123 -4.09 -3.08 -10.38
N PHE A 124 -2.83 -2.76 -10.62
CA PHE A 124 -1.71 -3.66 -10.35
C PHE A 124 -1.55 -3.96 -8.85
N GLU A 125 -1.85 -3.00 -7.97
CA GLU A 125 -1.72 -3.14 -6.51
C GLU A 125 -3.02 -3.56 -5.80
N TYR A 126 -4.12 -3.75 -6.54
CA TYR A 126 -5.39 -4.25 -6.02
C TYR A 126 -5.61 -5.71 -6.41
N PHE A 127 -6.28 -6.50 -5.57
CA PHE A 127 -6.43 -7.94 -5.76
C PHE A 127 -7.44 -8.31 -6.85
N SER A 128 -8.72 -7.96 -6.70
CA SER A 128 -9.78 -8.47 -7.55
C SER A 128 -10.94 -7.47 -7.74
N GLU A 129 -11.83 -7.79 -8.67
CA GLU A 129 -13.16 -7.19 -8.77
C GLU A 129 -14.14 -7.82 -7.76
N ASP A 130 -13.85 -9.02 -7.27
CA ASP A 130 -14.64 -9.72 -6.27
C ASP A 130 -14.23 -9.30 -4.86
N PRO A 131 -15.16 -8.74 -4.03
CA PRO A 131 -14.86 -8.33 -2.68
C PRO A 131 -14.54 -9.51 -1.75
N TYR A 132 -15.05 -10.71 -2.02
CA TYR A 132 -14.75 -11.89 -1.22
C TYR A 132 -13.29 -12.30 -1.43
N LEU A 133 -12.87 -12.56 -2.68
CA LEU A 133 -11.51 -12.93 -3.01
C LEU A 133 -10.51 -11.86 -2.53
N SER A 134 -10.81 -10.58 -2.78
CA SER A 134 -9.97 -9.48 -2.31
C SER A 134 -9.78 -9.47 -0.80
N SER A 135 -10.83 -9.80 -0.04
CA SER A 135 -10.72 -9.83 1.42
C SER A 135 -9.95 -11.04 1.93
N GLU A 136 -10.13 -12.24 1.36
CA GLU A 136 -9.38 -13.43 1.77
C GLU A 136 -7.87 -13.25 1.57
N MET A 137 -7.47 -12.74 0.39
CA MET A 137 -6.07 -12.46 0.10
C MET A 137 -5.49 -11.42 1.04
N ALA A 138 -6.21 -10.29 1.24
CA ALA A 138 -5.76 -9.23 2.13
C ALA A 138 -5.67 -9.67 3.60
N ILE A 139 -6.63 -10.46 4.10
CA ILE A 139 -6.61 -10.97 5.47
C ILE A 139 -5.34 -11.77 5.72
N ALA A 140 -5.00 -12.69 4.82
CA ALA A 140 -3.80 -13.51 4.96
C ALA A 140 -2.51 -12.67 4.97
N GLU A 141 -2.40 -11.68 4.07
CA GLU A 141 -1.25 -10.76 4.04
C GLU A 141 -1.14 -9.94 5.34
N ILE A 142 -2.25 -9.36 5.80
CA ILE A 142 -2.31 -8.58 7.05
C ILE A 142 -1.88 -9.43 8.25
N GLU A 143 -2.40 -10.65 8.36
CA GLU A 143 -2.02 -11.58 9.41
C GLU A 143 -0.54 -11.92 9.36
N GLY A 144 0.01 -12.16 8.16
CA GLY A 144 1.44 -12.39 7.95
C GLY A 144 2.28 -11.22 8.45
N VAL A 145 1.96 -9.99 8.02
CA VAL A 145 2.68 -8.78 8.44
C VAL A 145 2.57 -8.56 9.96
N GLN A 146 1.35 -8.61 10.51
CA GLN A 146 1.11 -8.33 11.93
C GLN A 146 1.66 -9.40 12.86
N SER A 147 1.82 -10.65 12.39
CA SER A 147 2.45 -11.74 13.15
C SER A 147 3.90 -11.44 13.54
N GLN A 148 4.57 -10.57 12.76
CA GLN A 148 5.94 -10.13 13.00
C GLN A 148 6.04 -8.82 13.79
N GLY A 149 4.91 -8.30 14.30
CA GLY A 149 4.85 -7.08 15.10
C GLY A 149 4.87 -5.77 14.29
N VAL A 150 4.78 -5.84 12.97
CA VAL A 150 4.64 -4.66 12.09
C VAL A 150 3.17 -4.38 11.87
N GLY A 151 2.75 -3.11 11.98
CA GLY A 151 1.38 -2.70 11.65
C GLY A 151 1.16 -2.62 10.14
N VAL A 152 -0.10 -2.65 9.73
CA VAL A 152 -0.51 -2.43 8.34
C VAL A 152 -1.43 -1.23 8.23
N SER A 153 -1.47 -0.59 7.06
CA SER A 153 -2.47 0.42 6.72
C SER A 153 -3.22 0.00 5.47
N VAL A 154 -4.38 -0.61 5.68
CA VAL A 154 -5.22 -1.09 4.58
C VAL A 154 -5.79 0.09 3.80
N LYS A 155 -5.65 0.07 2.47
CA LYS A 155 -5.93 1.22 1.62
C LYS A 155 -6.72 0.88 0.36
N HIS A 156 -7.48 1.82 -0.20
CA HIS A 156 -7.80 3.19 0.25
C HIS A 156 -9.27 3.23 0.64
N TYR A 157 -9.57 3.60 1.86
CA TYR A 157 -10.93 3.59 2.44
C TYR A 157 -11.64 4.92 2.16
N ALA A 158 -12.62 5.00 1.19
CA ALA A 158 -13.11 3.93 0.33
C ALA A 158 -13.45 4.45 -1.08
N LEU A 159 -13.82 3.52 -1.97
CA LEU A 159 -14.28 3.83 -3.33
C LEU A 159 -13.26 4.57 -4.21
N ASN A 160 -11.96 4.36 -3.99
CA ASN A 160 -10.91 4.86 -4.88
C ASN A 160 -10.73 3.92 -6.09
N ASN A 161 -11.68 3.97 -7.03
CA ASN A 161 -11.75 3.08 -8.20
C ASN A 161 -11.40 3.81 -9.51
N SER A 162 -10.93 5.06 -9.43
CA SER A 162 -10.48 5.88 -10.55
C SER A 162 -9.41 6.84 -10.08
N GLU A 163 -8.32 6.93 -10.84
CA GLU A 163 -7.22 7.85 -10.56
C GLU A 163 -7.38 9.20 -11.28
N ASN A 164 -8.36 9.32 -12.20
CA ASN A 164 -8.62 10.58 -12.88
C ASN A 164 -9.15 11.61 -11.89
N PHE A 165 -8.39 12.71 -11.73
CA PHE A 165 -8.71 13.79 -10.79
C PHE A 165 -8.96 13.29 -9.36
N ARG A 166 -8.19 12.31 -8.88
CA ARG A 166 -8.41 11.62 -7.59
C ARG A 166 -8.56 12.54 -6.39
N PHE A 167 -7.87 13.69 -6.37
CA PHE A 167 -7.96 14.69 -5.28
C PHE A 167 -9.29 15.48 -5.28
N MET A 168 -10.07 15.44 -6.37
CA MET A 168 -11.33 16.15 -6.54
C MET A 168 -12.48 15.23 -6.96
N GLY A 169 -12.17 13.98 -7.27
CA GLY A 169 -13.14 12.99 -7.73
C GLY A 169 -14.28 12.78 -6.72
N ASN A 170 -15.47 12.48 -7.21
CA ASN A 170 -16.63 12.17 -6.40
C ASN A 170 -17.23 10.84 -6.83
N SER A 171 -17.09 9.81 -6.01
CA SER A 171 -17.71 8.50 -6.21
C SER A 171 -19.16 8.55 -5.75
N VAL A 172 -20.10 8.49 -6.70
CA VAL A 172 -21.53 8.54 -6.41
C VAL A 172 -22.10 7.12 -6.47
N ALA A 173 -22.62 6.65 -5.36
CA ALA A 173 -23.23 5.32 -5.26
C ALA A 173 -24.31 5.28 -4.16
N SER A 174 -25.31 4.40 -4.33
CA SER A 174 -26.26 4.14 -3.26
C SER A 174 -25.59 3.41 -2.10
N GLU A 175 -26.10 3.60 -0.89
CA GLU A 175 -25.58 2.89 0.29
C GLU A 175 -25.63 1.36 0.10
N LYS A 176 -26.69 0.82 -0.49
CA LYS A 176 -26.80 -0.59 -0.85
C LYS A 176 -25.63 -1.06 -1.71
N THR A 177 -25.28 -0.31 -2.76
CA THR A 177 -24.15 -0.64 -3.64
C THR A 177 -22.82 -0.53 -2.90
N MET A 178 -22.63 0.53 -2.10
CA MET A 178 -21.42 0.70 -1.31
C MET A 178 -21.19 -0.48 -0.37
N ARG A 179 -22.21 -0.87 0.40
CA ARG A 179 -22.15 -1.97 1.37
C ARG A 179 -21.96 -3.34 0.72
N ALA A 180 -22.62 -3.58 -0.41
CA ALA A 180 -22.56 -4.88 -1.07
C ALA A 180 -21.22 -5.16 -1.75
N ILE A 181 -20.53 -4.13 -2.24
CA ILE A 181 -19.33 -4.30 -3.07
C ILE A 181 -18.12 -3.57 -2.46
N TYR A 182 -18.16 -2.24 -2.41
CA TYR A 182 -16.95 -1.43 -2.14
C TYR A 182 -16.53 -1.40 -0.68
N LEU A 183 -17.47 -1.43 0.25
CA LEU A 183 -17.21 -1.48 1.69
C LEU A 183 -17.09 -2.92 2.19
N LYS A 184 -17.61 -3.90 1.45
CA LYS A 184 -17.61 -5.31 1.88
C LYS A 184 -16.24 -5.87 2.14
N VAL A 185 -15.26 -5.53 1.32
CA VAL A 185 -13.87 -5.96 1.51
C VAL A 185 -13.29 -5.42 2.82
N PHE A 186 -13.51 -4.14 3.12
CA PHE A 186 -13.03 -3.52 4.35
C PHE A 186 -13.75 -4.07 5.59
N GLU A 187 -15.07 -4.27 5.50
CA GLU A 187 -15.85 -4.89 6.58
C GLU A 187 -15.28 -6.24 7.01
N ARG A 188 -15.00 -7.11 6.04
CA ARG A 188 -14.43 -8.44 6.30
C ARG A 188 -13.04 -8.35 6.92
N ILE A 189 -12.18 -7.51 6.37
CA ILE A 189 -10.83 -7.29 6.86
C ILE A 189 -10.84 -6.77 8.30
N VAL A 190 -11.65 -5.75 8.60
CA VAL A 190 -11.75 -5.17 9.95
C VAL A 190 -12.19 -6.21 10.96
N LYS A 191 -13.22 -7.00 10.62
CA LYS A 191 -13.79 -7.99 11.55
C LYS A 191 -12.92 -9.23 11.74
N GLN A 192 -12.11 -9.62 10.76
CA GLN A 192 -11.32 -10.85 10.80
C GLN A 192 -9.85 -10.63 11.11
N ALA A 193 -9.18 -9.70 10.42
CA ALA A 193 -7.75 -9.47 10.57
C ALA A 193 -7.40 -8.34 11.56
N ARG A 194 -8.36 -7.49 11.95
CA ARG A 194 -8.16 -6.38 12.89
C ARG A 194 -6.90 -5.57 12.56
N PRO A 195 -6.85 -4.91 11.40
CA PRO A 195 -5.66 -4.18 10.96
C PRO A 195 -5.31 -3.06 11.94
N ALA A 196 -4.02 -2.79 12.12
CA ALA A 196 -3.56 -1.74 13.02
C ALA A 196 -4.05 -0.36 12.59
N THR A 197 -4.07 -0.12 11.28
CA THR A 197 -4.56 1.15 10.72
C THR A 197 -5.34 0.95 9.42
N LEU A 198 -6.11 1.99 9.05
CA LEU A 198 -6.75 2.16 7.75
C LEU A 198 -6.34 3.51 7.16
N MET A 199 -6.11 3.55 5.84
CA MET A 199 -5.83 4.80 5.13
C MET A 199 -7.07 5.25 4.36
N CYS A 200 -7.59 6.45 4.66
CA CYS A 200 -8.72 6.99 3.90
C CYS A 200 -8.29 7.51 2.52
N ALA A 201 -9.21 7.36 1.56
CA ALA A 201 -8.97 7.72 0.17
C ALA A 201 -9.05 9.24 -0.07
N TYR A 202 -8.47 9.69 -1.20
CA TYR A 202 -8.51 11.09 -1.63
C TYR A 202 -9.89 11.59 -2.04
N ASN A 203 -10.70 10.71 -2.63
CA ASN A 203 -11.94 11.08 -3.30
C ASN A 203 -13.06 11.45 -2.31
N ARG A 204 -14.07 12.09 -2.85
CA ARG A 204 -15.36 12.25 -2.18
C ARG A 204 -16.25 11.02 -2.42
N ILE A 205 -17.12 10.75 -1.44
CA ILE A 205 -18.24 9.83 -1.56
C ILE A 205 -19.51 10.64 -1.39
N ASN A 206 -20.37 10.66 -2.41
CA ASN A 206 -21.63 11.40 -2.40
C ASN A 206 -21.46 12.86 -1.95
N GLY A 207 -20.36 13.51 -2.39
CA GLY A 207 -20.06 14.92 -2.12
C GLY A 207 -19.15 15.20 -0.93
N VAL A 208 -18.92 14.24 -0.01
CA VAL A 208 -18.11 14.41 1.20
C VAL A 208 -16.77 13.72 1.04
N TYR A 209 -15.65 14.40 1.34
CA TYR A 209 -14.32 13.79 1.33
C TYR A 209 -14.22 12.62 2.32
N CYS A 210 -13.55 11.53 1.93
CA CYS A 210 -13.43 10.34 2.79
C CYS A 210 -12.83 10.69 4.15
N ALA A 211 -11.82 11.57 4.20
CA ALA A 211 -11.17 12.02 5.43
C ALA A 211 -12.07 12.85 6.36
N GLU A 212 -13.20 13.36 5.86
CA GLU A 212 -14.12 14.25 6.59
C GLU A 212 -15.53 13.65 6.69
N ASN A 213 -15.67 12.36 6.34
CA ASN A 213 -16.96 11.69 6.26
C ASN A 213 -17.29 10.93 7.56
N LYS A 214 -18.04 11.56 8.43
CA LYS A 214 -18.45 11.00 9.73
C LYS A 214 -19.23 9.69 9.59
N TRP A 215 -20.12 9.60 8.61
CA TRP A 215 -20.84 8.36 8.32
C TRP A 215 -19.85 7.23 8.01
N LEU A 216 -18.87 7.49 7.17
CA LEU A 216 -17.87 6.50 6.77
C LEU A 216 -16.95 6.10 7.93
N LEU A 217 -16.31 7.10 8.59
CA LEU A 217 -15.24 6.87 9.57
C LEU A 217 -15.75 6.52 10.97
N THR A 218 -16.88 7.08 11.37
CA THR A 218 -17.42 6.86 12.70
C THR A 218 -18.59 5.87 12.70
N ASP A 219 -19.62 6.13 11.90
CA ASP A 219 -20.84 5.33 12.03
C ASP A 219 -20.66 3.94 11.46
N VAL A 220 -20.13 3.81 10.24
CA VAL A 220 -19.87 2.51 9.61
C VAL A 220 -18.64 1.83 10.21
N LEU A 221 -17.47 2.50 10.13
CA LEU A 221 -16.21 1.85 10.46
C LEU A 221 -16.11 1.51 11.95
N ARG A 222 -16.33 2.50 12.85
CA ARG A 222 -16.11 2.30 14.28
C ARG A 222 -17.31 1.70 14.99
N LYS A 223 -18.54 2.24 14.76
CA LYS A 223 -19.71 1.79 15.50
C LYS A 223 -20.27 0.46 15.00
N GLU A 224 -20.40 0.30 13.66
CA GLU A 224 -21.00 -0.93 13.10
C GLU A 224 -19.98 -2.07 13.01
N TRP A 225 -18.75 -1.80 12.57
CA TRP A 225 -17.75 -2.85 12.37
C TRP A 225 -16.83 -3.08 13.57
N GLY A 226 -16.81 -2.14 14.52
CA GLY A 226 -16.02 -2.25 15.73
C GLY A 226 -14.52 -2.01 15.52
N PHE A 227 -14.13 -1.18 14.54
CA PHE A 227 -12.74 -0.85 14.30
C PHE A 227 -12.16 -0.05 15.46
N ASP A 228 -11.12 -0.60 16.08
CA ASP A 228 -10.40 -0.04 17.23
C ASP A 228 -9.00 0.49 16.89
N GLY A 229 -8.60 0.40 15.62
CA GLY A 229 -7.32 0.90 15.16
C GLY A 229 -7.33 2.39 14.79
N LEU A 230 -6.22 2.85 14.19
CA LEU A 230 -6.02 4.23 13.78
C LEU A 230 -6.47 4.45 12.32
N VAL A 231 -7.14 5.57 12.05
CA VAL A 231 -7.42 6.04 10.69
C VAL A 231 -6.43 7.14 10.33
N MET A 232 -5.63 6.91 9.28
CA MET A 232 -4.75 7.94 8.70
C MET A 232 -5.27 8.45 7.37
N THR A 233 -4.78 9.62 6.95
CA THR A 233 -5.02 10.11 5.57
C THR A 233 -4.15 9.36 4.57
N ASP A 234 -4.60 9.28 3.31
CA ASP A 234 -3.66 9.28 2.19
C ASP A 234 -2.95 10.66 2.15
N TRP A 235 -1.79 10.74 1.52
CA TRP A 235 -0.87 11.89 1.62
C TRP A 235 -1.50 13.19 1.10
N GLY A 236 -1.89 14.07 2.05
CA GLY A 236 -2.58 15.33 1.75
C GLY A 236 -4.08 15.19 1.44
N ALA A 237 -4.73 14.11 1.87
CA ALA A 237 -6.15 13.85 1.57
C ALA A 237 -7.13 14.72 2.37
N VAL A 238 -6.75 15.22 3.55
CA VAL A 238 -7.63 16.08 4.37
C VAL A 238 -7.63 17.52 3.86
N LYS A 239 -8.79 18.18 3.92
CA LYS A 239 -8.95 19.60 3.55
C LYS A 239 -9.22 20.48 4.76
N ASN A 240 -9.93 19.96 5.76
CA ASN A 240 -10.20 20.66 7.01
C ASN A 240 -9.91 19.71 8.16
N ARG A 241 -8.90 20.06 8.98
CA ARG A 241 -8.43 19.18 10.05
C ARG A 241 -9.43 19.05 11.20
N VAL A 242 -10.16 20.14 11.52
CA VAL A 242 -11.21 20.11 12.53
C VAL A 242 -12.33 19.15 12.13
N THR A 243 -12.85 19.32 10.90
CA THR A 243 -13.89 18.42 10.37
C THR A 243 -13.40 16.97 10.30
N GLY A 244 -12.14 16.74 9.94
CA GLY A 244 -11.54 15.41 9.92
C GLY A 244 -11.55 14.75 11.30
N LEU A 245 -11.10 15.44 12.35
CA LEU A 245 -11.13 14.94 13.73
C LEU A 245 -12.55 14.64 14.19
N GLN A 246 -13.50 15.54 13.93
CA GLN A 246 -14.93 15.35 14.23
C GLN A 246 -15.54 14.16 13.48
N ALA A 247 -15.03 13.85 12.29
CA ALA A 247 -15.45 12.69 11.53
C ALA A 247 -14.86 11.36 12.02
N GLY A 248 -13.77 11.40 12.82
CA GLY A 248 -13.08 10.21 13.33
C GLY A 248 -11.76 9.88 12.61
N LEU A 249 -11.19 10.84 11.88
CA LEU A 249 -9.84 10.79 11.37
C LEU A 249 -8.84 11.06 12.50
N ASP A 250 -7.82 10.20 12.64
CA ASP A 250 -6.86 10.33 13.74
C ASP A 250 -5.57 11.04 13.31
N LEU A 251 -4.91 10.57 12.25
CA LEU A 251 -3.58 11.00 11.85
C LEU A 251 -3.58 11.59 10.44
N GLU A 252 -3.02 12.77 10.28
CA GLU A 252 -2.75 13.37 8.98
C GLU A 252 -1.33 13.09 8.53
N MET A 253 -1.16 12.60 7.28
CA MET A 253 0.11 12.39 6.64
C MET A 253 0.14 13.06 5.24
N PRO A 254 1.27 13.59 4.78
CA PRO A 254 2.50 13.89 5.52
C PRO A 254 2.25 15.11 6.37
N GLY A 255 2.06 15.33 7.46
CA GLY A 255 1.61 16.55 8.15
C GLY A 255 2.26 17.82 7.59
N ASP A 256 1.46 18.75 7.13
CA ASP A 256 1.89 20.15 7.05
C ASP A 256 1.74 20.75 8.45
N THR A 257 2.80 20.62 9.18
CA THR A 257 2.83 20.81 10.63
C THR A 257 2.44 22.22 11.08
N ALA A 258 2.58 23.24 10.26
CA ALA A 258 2.25 24.61 10.61
C ALA A 258 0.74 24.91 10.46
N ILE A 259 0.15 24.57 9.31
CA ILE A 259 -1.25 24.89 9.00
C ILE A 259 -2.19 23.99 9.79
N CYS A 260 -1.96 22.70 9.78
CA CYS A 260 -2.86 21.72 10.39
C CYS A 260 -2.86 21.82 11.91
N ARG A 261 -1.68 21.99 12.53
CA ARG A 261 -1.58 22.26 13.96
C ARG A 261 -2.32 23.55 14.36
N LYS A 262 -2.17 24.61 13.55
CA LYS A 262 -2.86 25.86 13.80
C LYS A 262 -4.38 25.69 13.75
N GLN A 263 -4.91 24.98 12.76
CA GLN A 263 -6.35 24.69 12.68
C GLN A 263 -6.87 23.98 13.93
N ILE A 264 -6.12 23.00 14.45
CA ILE A 264 -6.49 22.27 15.67
C ILE A 264 -6.45 23.18 16.89
N ILE A 265 -5.35 23.92 17.08
CA ILE A 265 -5.18 24.82 18.24
C ILE A 265 -6.24 25.93 18.24
N ASP A 266 -6.47 26.56 17.09
CA ASP A 266 -7.50 27.59 16.94
C ASP A 266 -8.90 27.00 17.23
N GLY A 267 -9.20 25.81 16.69
CA GLY A 267 -10.48 25.14 16.90
C GLY A 267 -10.75 24.75 18.36
N ILE A 268 -9.71 24.38 19.11
CA ILE A 268 -9.83 24.17 20.57
C ILE A 268 -10.07 25.51 21.29
N ALA A 269 -9.34 26.57 20.88
CA ALA A 269 -9.42 27.87 21.52
C ALA A 269 -10.77 28.56 21.30
N ASP A 270 -11.38 28.41 20.12
CA ASP A 270 -12.66 29.00 19.78
C ASP A 270 -13.88 28.08 20.04
N GLY A 271 -13.64 26.84 20.45
CA GLY A 271 -14.67 25.85 20.82
C GLY A 271 -15.31 25.14 19.61
N THR A 272 -14.78 25.30 18.37
CA THR A 272 -15.25 24.56 17.19
C THR A 272 -14.79 23.11 17.18
N LEU A 273 -13.71 22.79 17.92
CA LEU A 273 -13.23 21.42 18.17
C LEU A 273 -13.28 21.12 19.67
N ALA A 274 -13.97 20.06 20.06
CA ALA A 274 -13.96 19.62 21.45
C ALA A 274 -12.64 18.89 21.80
N MET A 275 -12.13 19.11 23.02
CA MET A 275 -10.90 18.45 23.50
C MET A 275 -11.03 16.92 23.46
N GLU A 276 -12.22 16.40 23.74
CA GLU A 276 -12.51 14.96 23.73
C GLU A 276 -12.33 14.34 22.33
N GLU A 277 -12.58 15.10 21.25
CA GLU A 277 -12.37 14.62 19.87
C GLU A 277 -10.89 14.53 19.57
N LEU A 278 -10.11 15.54 19.97
CA LEU A 278 -8.65 15.51 19.85
C LEU A 278 -8.05 14.39 20.72
N ASP A 279 -8.49 14.23 21.95
CA ASP A 279 -8.01 13.19 22.87
C ASP A 279 -8.27 11.76 22.35
N LYS A 280 -9.39 11.54 21.64
CA LYS A 280 -9.66 10.26 20.96
C LYS A 280 -8.62 9.95 19.89
N ALA A 281 -8.31 10.93 19.04
CA ALA A 281 -7.32 10.76 17.99
C ALA A 281 -5.92 10.54 18.58
N VAL A 282 -5.51 11.33 19.58
CA VAL A 282 -4.23 11.15 20.29
C VAL A 282 -4.14 9.77 20.93
N ARG A 283 -5.21 9.31 21.57
CA ARG A 283 -5.28 7.96 22.15
C ARG A 283 -5.01 6.88 21.10
N ASN A 284 -5.60 7.00 19.91
CA ASN A 284 -5.40 6.04 18.83
C ASN A 284 -3.96 6.06 18.31
N VAL A 285 -3.31 7.23 18.25
CA VAL A 285 -1.88 7.33 17.93
C VAL A 285 -1.02 6.66 19.00
N LEU A 286 -1.27 6.93 20.29
CA LEU A 286 -0.53 6.30 21.39
C LEU A 286 -0.72 4.78 21.42
N ASN A 287 -1.93 4.30 21.18
CA ASN A 287 -2.22 2.86 21.08
C ASN A 287 -1.50 2.21 19.90
N LEU A 288 -1.39 2.92 18.77
CA LEU A 288 -0.63 2.43 17.63
C LEU A 288 0.85 2.32 17.96
N ILE A 289 1.42 3.33 18.63
CA ILE A 289 2.81 3.32 19.09
C ILE A 289 3.03 2.13 20.03
N ASP A 290 2.18 1.95 21.04
CA ASP A 290 2.29 0.83 21.98
C ASP A 290 2.20 -0.54 21.31
N ARG A 291 1.38 -0.64 20.26
CA ARG A 291 1.18 -1.89 19.50
C ARG A 291 2.31 -2.22 18.53
N THR A 292 2.94 -1.21 17.91
CA THR A 292 3.80 -1.43 16.73
C THR A 292 5.23 -0.94 16.89
N TYR A 293 5.52 -0.09 17.87
CA TYR A 293 6.88 0.39 18.07
C TYR A 293 7.81 -0.74 18.48
N GLN A 294 8.88 -0.91 17.72
CA GLN A 294 9.96 -1.84 18.02
C GLN A 294 11.28 -1.18 17.63
N GLU A 295 12.33 -1.49 18.36
CA GLU A 295 13.67 -1.11 17.92
C GLU A 295 14.03 -1.83 16.62
N THR A 296 14.85 -1.18 15.80
CA THR A 296 15.33 -1.74 14.53
C THR A 296 16.02 -3.08 14.77
N ASP A 297 15.62 -4.10 14.04
CA ASP A 297 16.20 -5.43 14.10
C ASP A 297 17.46 -5.47 13.22
N SER A 298 18.64 -5.54 13.83
CA SER A 298 19.91 -5.59 13.12
C SER A 298 20.21 -6.92 12.43
N THR A 299 19.32 -7.92 12.57
CA THR A 299 19.49 -9.22 11.90
C THR A 299 19.46 -9.00 10.37
N PRO A 300 20.47 -9.46 9.63
CA PRO A 300 20.48 -9.35 8.19
C PRO A 300 19.28 -10.05 7.54
N VAL A 301 18.69 -9.43 6.53
CA VAL A 301 17.63 -10.04 5.72
C VAL A 301 18.25 -11.03 4.73
N ASP A 302 17.69 -12.22 4.64
CA ASP A 302 18.03 -13.20 3.60
C ASP A 302 17.24 -12.88 2.32
N PHE A 303 17.75 -11.93 1.53
CA PHE A 303 17.13 -11.57 0.26
C PHE A 303 17.16 -12.71 -0.77
N ASP A 304 18.04 -13.70 -0.61
CA ASP A 304 18.11 -14.85 -1.51
C ASP A 304 16.93 -15.78 -1.24
N ALA A 305 16.64 -16.05 0.03
CA ALA A 305 15.47 -16.82 0.42
C ALA A 305 14.15 -16.10 0.02
N HIS A 306 14.08 -14.79 0.23
CA HIS A 306 12.91 -14.00 -0.18
C HIS A 306 12.74 -13.98 -1.71
N HIS A 307 13.83 -13.90 -2.48
CA HIS A 307 13.78 -13.99 -3.95
C HIS A 307 13.31 -15.38 -4.42
N ALA A 308 13.77 -16.45 -3.79
CA ALA A 308 13.32 -17.80 -4.09
C ALA A 308 11.82 -17.97 -3.81
N LEU A 309 11.35 -17.45 -2.67
CA LEU A 309 9.93 -17.41 -2.31
C LEU A 309 9.11 -16.63 -3.34
N ALA A 310 9.60 -15.46 -3.78
CA ALA A 310 8.92 -14.66 -4.80
C ALA A 310 8.79 -15.42 -6.14
N ALA A 311 9.82 -16.18 -6.53
CA ALA A 311 9.80 -16.99 -7.75
C ALA A 311 8.82 -18.17 -7.64
N GLU A 312 8.75 -18.84 -6.49
CA GLU A 312 7.80 -19.92 -6.21
C GLU A 312 6.36 -19.42 -6.30
N ILE A 313 6.07 -18.30 -5.60
CA ILE A 313 4.73 -17.68 -5.62
C ILE A 313 4.37 -17.20 -7.03
N ALA A 314 5.31 -16.62 -7.78
CA ALA A 314 5.05 -16.20 -9.16
C ALA A 314 4.65 -17.38 -10.06
N ALA A 315 5.26 -18.53 -9.86
CA ALA A 315 4.90 -19.75 -10.60
C ALA A 315 3.51 -20.28 -10.18
N ASP A 316 3.21 -20.28 -8.89
CA ASP A 316 1.90 -20.72 -8.35
C ASP A 316 0.74 -19.81 -8.82
N CYS A 317 1.02 -18.55 -9.09
CA CYS A 317 0.01 -17.60 -9.59
C CYS A 317 -0.29 -17.73 -11.09
N ALA A 318 0.46 -18.54 -11.83
CA ALA A 318 0.28 -18.70 -13.27
C ALA A 318 -0.85 -19.69 -13.59
N VAL A 319 -1.90 -19.22 -14.27
CA VAL A 319 -3.06 -20.03 -14.65
C VAL A 319 -2.98 -20.43 -16.12
N LEU A 320 -2.82 -21.71 -16.38
CA LEU A 320 -2.80 -22.27 -17.74
C LEU A 320 -4.23 -22.41 -18.28
N MET A 321 -4.74 -21.38 -18.95
CA MET A 321 -6.12 -21.35 -19.42
C MET A 321 -6.37 -22.22 -20.67
N LYS A 322 -5.36 -22.42 -21.51
CA LYS A 322 -5.43 -23.24 -22.72
C LYS A 322 -4.05 -23.81 -23.04
N ASN A 323 -4.00 -25.11 -23.35
CA ASN A 323 -2.80 -25.78 -23.82
C ASN A 323 -3.19 -26.83 -24.86
N ASP A 324 -2.70 -26.68 -26.08
CA ASP A 324 -2.89 -27.61 -27.20
C ASP A 324 -1.68 -28.55 -27.41
N GLY A 325 -0.92 -28.78 -26.34
CA GLY A 325 0.24 -29.67 -26.34
C GLY A 325 1.58 -28.95 -26.52
N ALA A 326 1.60 -27.60 -26.55
CA ALA A 326 2.83 -26.83 -26.60
C ALA A 326 3.62 -26.84 -25.28
N LEU A 327 2.96 -27.05 -24.17
CA LEU A 327 3.57 -27.14 -22.83
C LEU A 327 3.35 -28.52 -22.22
N PRO A 328 4.30 -29.03 -21.40
CA PRO A 328 5.59 -28.43 -21.03
C PRO A 328 6.59 -28.46 -22.18
N LEU A 329 7.49 -27.47 -22.21
CA LEU A 329 8.60 -27.43 -23.17
C LEU A 329 9.55 -28.61 -22.92
N LYS A 330 10.03 -29.22 -24.03
CA LYS A 330 11.01 -30.30 -23.96
C LYS A 330 12.42 -29.76 -24.20
N PRO A 331 13.48 -30.38 -23.67
CA PRO A 331 14.86 -29.95 -23.94
C PRO A 331 15.23 -29.91 -25.40
N SER A 332 14.54 -30.71 -26.22
CA SER A 332 14.75 -30.79 -27.69
C SER A 332 14.04 -29.68 -28.49
N ASP A 333 13.15 -28.91 -27.83
CA ASP A 333 12.33 -27.93 -28.54
C ASP A 333 13.17 -26.73 -28.99
N ARG A 334 12.92 -26.29 -30.21
CA ARG A 334 13.52 -25.05 -30.73
C ARG A 334 12.61 -23.89 -30.44
N LEU A 335 13.08 -23.00 -29.56
CA LEU A 335 12.34 -21.81 -29.16
C LEU A 335 12.73 -20.61 -30.00
N HIS A 336 11.75 -19.89 -30.54
CA HIS A 336 11.93 -18.57 -31.09
C HIS A 336 11.42 -17.54 -30.11
N ILE A 337 12.32 -16.75 -29.52
CA ILE A 337 12.02 -15.76 -28.50
C ILE A 337 11.97 -14.39 -29.16
N CYS A 338 10.90 -13.65 -28.93
CA CYS A 338 10.72 -12.29 -29.44
C CYS A 338 10.02 -11.42 -28.41
N GLY A 339 10.33 -10.13 -28.46
CA GLY A 339 9.75 -9.12 -27.57
C GLY A 339 10.75 -8.59 -26.54
N GLU A 340 10.68 -7.28 -26.32
CA GLU A 340 11.60 -6.56 -25.43
C GLU A 340 11.48 -7.04 -23.96
N MET A 341 10.29 -7.45 -23.53
CA MET A 341 10.05 -7.90 -22.16
C MET A 341 10.78 -9.19 -21.77
N PHE A 342 11.37 -9.89 -22.73
CA PHE A 342 12.23 -11.02 -22.41
C PHE A 342 13.54 -10.61 -21.75
N GLU A 343 14.11 -9.47 -22.18
CA GLU A 343 15.33 -8.89 -21.62
C GLU A 343 15.02 -7.80 -20.56
N HIS A 344 13.95 -7.02 -20.80
CA HIS A 344 13.56 -5.87 -19.99
C HIS A 344 12.11 -6.05 -19.50
N MET A 345 11.91 -7.00 -18.60
CA MET A 345 10.56 -7.33 -18.14
C MET A 345 9.95 -6.21 -17.29
N ARG A 346 8.63 -6.06 -17.41
CA ARG A 346 7.85 -5.24 -16.50
C ARG A 346 7.34 -6.13 -15.37
N TYR A 347 7.89 -5.99 -14.17
CA TYR A 347 7.59 -6.83 -13.00
C TYR A 347 6.81 -6.10 -11.91
N GLN A 348 6.68 -4.78 -12.00
CA GLN A 348 5.98 -3.96 -11.02
C GLN A 348 5.25 -2.78 -11.69
N GLY A 349 4.43 -2.06 -10.89
CA GLY A 349 3.80 -0.82 -11.29
C GLY A 349 4.76 0.37 -11.20
N ALA A 350 4.20 1.53 -10.87
CA ALA A 350 4.92 2.79 -10.76
C ALA A 350 4.43 3.59 -9.55
N GLY A 351 5.04 4.75 -9.31
CA GLY A 351 4.67 5.65 -8.21
C GLY A 351 5.12 5.14 -6.86
N SER A 352 4.30 5.36 -5.84
CA SER A 352 4.62 5.08 -4.43
C SER A 352 4.89 3.59 -4.12
N SER A 353 4.48 2.67 -4.97
CA SER A 353 4.73 1.23 -4.82
C SER A 353 5.91 0.71 -5.64
N MET A 354 6.73 1.59 -6.22
CA MET A 354 7.89 1.19 -7.01
C MET A 354 9.06 0.79 -6.12
N ILE A 355 9.35 -0.50 -6.06
CA ILE A 355 10.39 -1.10 -5.23
C ILE A 355 11.75 -1.00 -5.92
N ASN A 356 12.84 -0.81 -5.15
CA ASN A 356 14.21 -1.04 -5.58
C ASN A 356 14.57 -2.51 -5.32
N PRO A 357 14.51 -3.42 -6.34
CA PRO A 357 14.66 -4.84 -6.07
C PRO A 357 16.11 -5.18 -5.72
N ALA A 358 16.29 -5.85 -4.56
CA ALA A 358 17.60 -6.39 -4.17
C ALA A 358 18.10 -7.43 -5.19
N ARG A 359 17.16 -8.17 -5.80
CA ARG A 359 17.41 -9.12 -6.90
C ARG A 359 16.31 -9.08 -7.93
N LEU A 360 16.70 -9.21 -9.19
CA LEU A 360 15.77 -9.31 -10.32
C LEU A 360 16.27 -10.43 -11.25
N THR A 361 15.39 -11.39 -11.56
CA THR A 361 15.65 -12.44 -12.54
C THR A 361 14.75 -12.21 -13.76
N THR A 362 15.34 -11.90 -14.89
CA THR A 362 14.60 -11.75 -16.15
C THR A 362 14.23 -13.12 -16.74
N PRO A 363 13.23 -13.20 -17.63
CA PRO A 363 13.00 -14.43 -18.40
C PRO A 363 14.25 -14.93 -19.13
N LYS A 364 15.08 -14.02 -19.64
CA LYS A 364 16.36 -14.35 -20.29
C LYS A 364 17.29 -15.07 -19.30
N ASP A 365 17.51 -14.50 -18.12
CA ASP A 365 18.37 -15.09 -17.10
C ASP A 365 17.90 -16.50 -16.70
N ALA A 366 16.60 -16.68 -16.55
CA ALA A 366 16.00 -17.97 -16.21
C ALA A 366 16.17 -19.02 -17.30
N PHE A 367 16.06 -18.63 -18.58
CA PHE A 367 16.31 -19.54 -19.72
C PHE A 367 17.78 -19.89 -19.86
N GLU A 368 18.69 -18.92 -19.69
CA GLU A 368 20.14 -19.14 -19.75
C GLU A 368 20.59 -20.08 -18.64
N ALA A 369 20.11 -19.89 -17.41
CA ALA A 369 20.42 -20.75 -16.27
C ALA A 369 19.98 -22.21 -16.47
N ARG A 370 18.94 -22.46 -17.25
CA ARG A 370 18.47 -23.81 -17.59
C ARG A 370 19.15 -24.43 -18.80
N GLY A 371 20.11 -23.74 -19.43
CA GLY A 371 20.80 -24.23 -20.62
C GLY A 371 19.93 -24.31 -21.88
N THR A 372 18.73 -23.71 -21.85
CA THR A 372 17.78 -23.73 -22.97
C THR A 372 17.97 -22.59 -23.98
N ALA A 373 18.85 -21.65 -23.67
CA ALA A 373 19.09 -20.46 -24.51
C ALA A 373 20.17 -20.67 -25.60
N ASN A 374 19.99 -21.63 -26.49
CA ASN A 374 20.75 -21.69 -27.75
C ASN A 374 20.10 -20.80 -28.86
N GLY A 375 19.20 -19.91 -28.49
CA GLY A 375 18.55 -18.96 -29.38
C GLY A 375 19.31 -17.64 -29.45
N ARG A 376 19.91 -17.34 -30.62
CA ARG A 376 20.38 -15.97 -30.88
C ARG A 376 19.19 -15.01 -30.76
N SER A 377 19.21 -14.17 -29.73
CA SER A 377 18.32 -13.00 -29.63
C SER A 377 18.56 -12.13 -30.90
N ARG A 378 17.65 -12.16 -31.86
CA ARG A 378 17.69 -11.18 -32.94
C ARG A 378 16.96 -9.94 -32.42
N ARG A 379 17.72 -8.93 -32.07
CA ARG A 379 17.23 -7.55 -32.05
C ARG A 379 16.71 -7.25 -33.45
N THR A 380 15.50 -6.71 -33.51
CA THR A 380 14.81 -6.13 -34.66
C THR A 380 13.97 -7.07 -35.50
N CYS A 381 12.67 -6.89 -35.48
CA CYS A 381 11.88 -6.94 -36.69
C CYS A 381 12.25 -5.72 -37.53
N ALA A 382 13.29 -5.86 -38.39
CA ALA A 382 13.47 -4.93 -39.48
C ALA A 382 12.33 -5.18 -40.48
N PRO A 383 11.69 -4.15 -41.03
CA PRO A 383 10.71 -4.35 -42.10
C PRO A 383 11.40 -4.95 -43.30
N SER A 384 10.99 -6.15 -43.71
CA SER A 384 11.38 -6.72 -45.01
C SER A 384 10.88 -5.79 -46.10
N ASN A 385 11.81 -5.24 -46.90
CA ASN A 385 11.49 -4.55 -48.13
C ASN A 385 10.87 -5.55 -49.10
N GLY A 386 9.57 -5.44 -49.37
CA GLY A 386 8.87 -6.28 -50.35
C GLY A 386 7.42 -5.82 -50.50
N ARG A 387 7.23 -4.90 -51.38
CA ARG A 387 6.04 -4.48 -52.17
C ARG A 387 4.63 -4.86 -51.69
N THR A 388 3.85 -3.81 -51.49
CA THR A 388 2.41 -3.58 -51.75
C THR A 388 1.38 -4.42 -51.01
N SER A 389 0.84 -3.87 -49.95
CA SER A 389 -0.60 -3.55 -49.84
C SER A 389 -0.84 -2.64 -48.60
N SER A 390 -1.57 -1.57 -48.83
CA SER A 390 -1.85 -0.50 -47.90
C SER A 390 -2.76 -0.96 -46.76
N ARG A 391 -2.19 -1.29 -45.60
CA ARG A 391 -2.87 -1.16 -44.34
C ARG A 391 -1.95 -0.42 -43.36
N ARG A 392 -2.33 0.81 -42.99
CA ARG A 392 -1.62 1.64 -42.04
C ARG A 392 -1.59 0.94 -40.67
N ILE A 393 -0.44 0.43 -40.30
CA ILE A 393 -0.15 0.10 -38.90
C ILE A 393 0.12 1.44 -38.21
N ARG A 394 -0.77 1.83 -37.30
CA ARG A 394 -0.53 3.02 -36.44
C ARG A 394 0.68 2.73 -35.57
N ARG A 395 1.68 3.61 -35.63
CA ARG A 395 2.82 3.60 -34.71
C ARG A 395 2.30 3.73 -33.29
N CYS A 396 2.78 2.89 -32.38
CA CYS A 396 2.64 3.14 -30.95
C CYS A 396 3.28 4.49 -30.63
N PRO A 397 2.62 5.34 -29.84
CA PRO A 397 3.24 6.56 -29.36
C PRO A 397 4.45 6.23 -28.47
N PRO A 398 5.47 7.11 -28.43
CA PRO A 398 6.60 6.93 -27.53
C PRO A 398 6.12 6.91 -26.06
N PRO A 399 6.90 6.31 -25.15
CA PRO A 399 6.53 6.30 -23.74
C PRO A 399 6.35 7.72 -23.24
N ILE A 400 5.24 7.97 -22.58
CA ILE A 400 4.93 9.25 -21.94
C ILE A 400 6.02 9.45 -20.88
N GLN A 401 6.86 10.45 -21.08
CA GLN A 401 7.76 10.93 -20.03
C GLN A 401 6.91 11.38 -18.84
N ALA A 402 7.27 10.88 -17.68
CA ALA A 402 6.65 11.26 -16.40
C ALA A 402 7.07 12.70 -16.04
N SER A 403 6.38 13.67 -16.61
CA SER A 403 6.47 15.07 -16.22
C SER A 403 5.05 15.62 -16.06
N CYS A 404 4.42 15.29 -14.96
CA CYS A 404 3.22 15.98 -14.43
C CYS A 404 2.87 15.39 -13.05
N TRP A 405 3.69 15.73 -12.07
CA TRP A 405 3.30 15.62 -10.66
C TRP A 405 3.97 16.80 -9.92
N ALA A 406 3.39 17.98 -10.05
CA ALA A 406 3.51 19.06 -9.10
C ALA A 406 2.13 19.31 -8.51
#